data_1425858f99ad0a01895466a79bc465ab
#
_entry.id   1425858f99ad0a01895466a79bc465ab
#
_cell.length_a   1.000
_cell.length_b   1.000
_cell.length_c   1.000
_cell.angle_alpha   90.00
_cell.angle_beta   90.00
_cell.angle_gamma   90.00
#
_symmetry.space_group_name_H-M   'P 1'
#
loop_
_entity.id
_entity.type
_entity.pdbx_description
1 polymer ?
#
loop_
_entity_poly.entity_id
_entity_poly.type
_entity_poly.pdbx_seq_one_letter_code
_entity_poly.pdbx_strand_id
1 'polypeptide(L)'
;MAITAGMVKELREMTGAGMMDCKKALTETNGDMDAAVEVLRKSGAAKMEKKQSRIAAEGIARVAVNGNVAVVAEVNSETDFVAKNETFQEFVQTVADTALASGLNGGANGEDIDALLPTNGLSELLVEKTATIGEKLSVRRFAKVTGDVVTSYIHGGGRIGVIIAANGATDDAAKEAITNIAMQVAAMNPQYISRNDISDEELAKLREITVDSALNDATTLPKPILNKLIDKAINEKLWSDDDINNFNEHKNNMNYVWNFLSDAAKAKLGELAMADKESIVAEKMFNGLVEGRVSKQLKEICLLDQTYVKAEDGKQSVAKYLESVSKDLTITEMVRFEVGEGMEKKQEDFAAEVAAQMAGV
;
A
#
# COMPACT_ATOMS: atom_id res chain seq x y z
N MET A 1 -0.53 -21.24 -50.10
CA MET A 1 0.92 -21.52 -49.87
C MET A 1 1.04 -22.49 -48.70
N ALA A 2 1.96 -23.46 -48.76
CA ALA A 2 2.12 -24.37 -47.61
C ALA A 2 2.84 -23.63 -46.46
N ILE A 3 2.24 -23.66 -45.27
CA ILE A 3 2.83 -23.05 -44.09
C ILE A 3 4.01 -23.87 -43.60
N THR A 4 5.20 -23.30 -43.62
CA THR A 4 6.44 -23.98 -43.22
C THR A 4 6.74 -23.77 -41.73
N ALA A 5 7.50 -24.70 -41.16
CA ALA A 5 7.98 -24.54 -39.76
C ALA A 5 8.85 -23.29 -39.59
N GLY A 6 9.57 -22.86 -40.63
CA GLY A 6 10.36 -21.63 -40.66
C GLY A 6 9.49 -20.39 -40.51
N MET A 7 8.40 -20.28 -41.27
CA MET A 7 7.46 -19.16 -41.16
C MET A 7 6.82 -19.08 -39.78
N VAL A 8 6.46 -20.22 -39.18
CA VAL A 8 5.90 -20.28 -37.84
C VAL A 8 6.93 -19.80 -36.78
N LYS A 9 8.19 -20.21 -36.97
CA LYS A 9 9.29 -19.79 -36.08
C LYS A 9 9.52 -18.26 -36.17
N GLU A 10 9.60 -17.75 -37.39
CA GLU A 10 9.79 -16.33 -37.68
C GLU A 10 8.68 -15.47 -37.09
N LEU A 11 7.40 -15.84 -37.30
CA LEU A 11 6.26 -15.12 -36.72
C LEU A 11 6.28 -15.17 -35.20
N ARG A 12 6.72 -16.30 -34.61
CA ARG A 12 6.88 -16.43 -33.18
C ARG A 12 8.00 -15.53 -32.63
N GLU A 13 9.12 -15.43 -33.31
CA GLU A 13 10.24 -14.56 -32.94
C GLU A 13 9.83 -13.07 -33.03
N MET A 14 9.00 -12.71 -34.01
CA MET A 14 8.48 -11.35 -34.19
C MET A 14 7.42 -10.95 -33.12
N THR A 15 6.58 -11.90 -32.70
CA THR A 15 5.37 -11.59 -31.93
C THR A 15 5.36 -12.16 -30.49
N GLY A 16 6.30 -13.05 -30.15
CA GLY A 16 6.28 -13.78 -28.91
C GLY A 16 5.09 -14.74 -28.69
N ALA A 17 4.17 -14.84 -29.65
CA ALA A 17 2.97 -15.64 -29.53
C ALA A 17 3.26 -17.15 -29.52
N GLY A 18 2.30 -17.94 -29.00
CA GLY A 18 2.42 -19.40 -28.96
C GLY A 18 2.56 -20.02 -30.37
N MET A 19 3.36 -21.09 -30.50
CA MET A 19 3.63 -21.76 -31.79
C MET A 19 2.34 -22.17 -32.53
N MET A 20 1.32 -22.66 -31.81
CA MET A 20 0.04 -23.05 -32.39
C MET A 20 -0.81 -21.86 -32.85
N ASP A 21 -0.75 -20.75 -32.12
CA ASP A 21 -1.42 -19.50 -32.47
C ASP A 21 -0.78 -18.90 -33.73
N CYS A 22 0.56 -18.89 -33.84
CA CYS A 22 1.28 -18.48 -35.04
C CYS A 22 0.92 -19.34 -36.26
N LYS A 23 0.91 -20.68 -36.09
CA LYS A 23 0.52 -21.59 -37.15
C LYS A 23 -0.92 -21.34 -37.61
N LYS A 24 -1.85 -21.14 -36.69
CA LYS A 24 -3.25 -20.84 -36.99
C LYS A 24 -3.39 -19.52 -37.75
N ALA A 25 -2.74 -18.45 -37.26
CA ALA A 25 -2.77 -17.14 -37.91
C ALA A 25 -2.21 -17.20 -39.34
N LEU A 26 -1.06 -17.84 -39.54
CA LEU A 26 -0.49 -18.04 -40.89
C LEU A 26 -1.40 -18.85 -41.79
N THR A 27 -2.08 -19.86 -41.26
CA THR A 27 -3.03 -20.67 -42.06
C THR A 27 -4.23 -19.82 -42.50
N GLU A 28 -4.77 -19.01 -41.61
CA GLU A 28 -5.90 -18.11 -41.88
C GLU A 28 -5.55 -17.04 -42.92
N THR A 29 -4.30 -16.57 -42.93
CA THR A 29 -3.81 -15.53 -43.84
C THR A 29 -3.08 -16.08 -45.05
N ASN A 30 -3.14 -17.40 -45.30
CA ASN A 30 -2.46 -18.07 -46.43
C ASN A 30 -0.94 -17.80 -46.50
N GLY A 31 -0.31 -17.59 -45.35
CA GLY A 31 1.13 -17.35 -45.22
C GLY A 31 1.55 -15.90 -45.33
N ASP A 32 0.61 -14.95 -45.33
CA ASP A 32 0.90 -13.52 -45.24
C ASP A 32 1.30 -13.19 -43.79
N MET A 33 2.55 -12.76 -43.61
CA MET A 33 3.14 -12.49 -42.28
C MET A 33 2.52 -11.28 -41.64
N ASP A 34 2.32 -10.18 -42.36
CA ASP A 34 1.76 -8.94 -41.82
C ASP A 34 0.29 -9.13 -41.42
N ALA A 35 -0.47 -9.80 -42.29
CA ALA A 35 -1.86 -10.14 -41.94
C ALA A 35 -1.92 -11.12 -40.76
N ALA A 36 -0.99 -12.04 -40.60
CA ALA A 36 -0.90 -12.96 -39.47
C ALA A 36 -0.60 -12.24 -38.16
N VAL A 37 0.26 -11.22 -38.17
CA VAL A 37 0.50 -10.33 -37.00
C VAL A 37 -0.82 -9.65 -36.57
N GLU A 38 -1.60 -9.12 -37.53
CA GLU A 38 -2.89 -8.49 -37.21
C GLU A 38 -3.92 -9.48 -36.66
N VAL A 39 -3.96 -10.71 -37.14
CA VAL A 39 -4.81 -11.78 -36.60
C VAL A 39 -4.41 -12.10 -35.16
N LEU A 40 -3.10 -12.20 -34.89
CA LEU A 40 -2.60 -12.42 -33.50
C LEU A 40 -2.93 -11.27 -32.56
N ARG A 41 -2.81 -10.00 -33.00
CA ARG A 41 -3.19 -8.82 -32.21
C ARG A 41 -4.68 -8.85 -31.84
N LYS A 42 -5.57 -9.10 -32.80
CA LYS A 42 -7.02 -9.23 -32.56
C LYS A 42 -7.36 -10.37 -31.59
N SER A 43 -6.70 -11.53 -31.80
CA SER A 43 -6.84 -12.68 -30.90
C SER A 43 -6.32 -12.37 -29.48
N GLY A 44 -5.22 -11.63 -29.34
CA GLY A 44 -4.66 -11.17 -28.09
C GLY A 44 -5.63 -10.25 -27.33
N ALA A 45 -6.22 -9.27 -28.02
CA ALA A 45 -7.22 -8.38 -27.45
C ALA A 45 -8.44 -9.14 -26.91
N ALA A 46 -8.97 -10.12 -27.68
CA ALA A 46 -10.06 -10.96 -27.22
C ALA A 46 -9.71 -11.86 -26.02
N LYS A 47 -8.45 -12.33 -25.95
CA LYS A 47 -7.94 -13.07 -24.76
C LYS A 47 -7.82 -12.17 -23.55
N MET A 48 -7.36 -10.94 -23.73
CA MET A 48 -7.26 -9.94 -22.65
C MET A 48 -8.65 -9.60 -22.12
N GLU A 49 -9.63 -9.33 -22.98
CA GLU A 49 -11.01 -9.03 -22.58
C GLU A 49 -11.61 -10.14 -21.71
N LYS A 50 -11.43 -11.40 -22.08
CA LYS A 50 -11.91 -12.55 -21.29
C LYS A 50 -11.28 -12.67 -19.90
N LYS A 51 -10.15 -12.01 -19.66
CA LYS A 51 -9.44 -12.03 -18.39
C LYS A 51 -9.75 -10.82 -17.50
N GLN A 52 -10.50 -9.84 -18.00
CA GLN A 52 -10.79 -8.58 -17.30
C GLN A 52 -11.40 -8.80 -15.91
N SER A 53 -12.25 -9.80 -15.73
CA SER A 53 -12.92 -10.10 -14.47
C SER A 53 -12.05 -10.84 -13.44
N ARG A 54 -10.83 -11.26 -13.80
CA ARG A 54 -9.95 -11.99 -12.87
C ARG A 54 -9.29 -11.05 -11.87
N ILE A 55 -9.02 -11.54 -10.67
CA ILE A 55 -8.26 -10.82 -9.65
C ILE A 55 -6.78 -10.89 -10.03
N ALA A 56 -6.12 -9.73 -10.10
CA ALA A 56 -4.69 -9.58 -10.36
C ALA A 56 -4.11 -8.67 -9.28
N ALA A 57 -3.84 -9.22 -8.10
CA ALA A 57 -3.36 -8.49 -6.93
C ALA A 57 -1.87 -8.71 -6.63
N GLU A 58 -1.22 -9.60 -7.41
CA GLU A 58 0.23 -9.77 -7.42
C GLU A 58 0.86 -8.85 -8.47
N GLY A 59 2.17 -8.90 -8.66
CA GLY A 59 2.88 -8.07 -9.64
C GLY A 59 4.14 -7.45 -9.07
N ILE A 60 4.61 -6.37 -9.67
CA ILE A 60 5.77 -5.60 -9.18
C ILE A 60 5.59 -4.09 -9.35
N ALA A 61 6.27 -3.36 -8.49
CA ALA A 61 6.55 -1.94 -8.66
C ALA A 61 7.96 -1.77 -9.29
N ARG A 62 8.09 -0.83 -10.22
CA ARG A 62 9.37 -0.41 -10.81
C ARG A 62 9.50 1.09 -10.75
N VAL A 63 10.75 1.54 -10.77
CA VAL A 63 11.10 2.95 -10.73
C VAL A 63 11.95 3.32 -11.94
N ALA A 64 11.82 4.56 -12.37
CA ALA A 64 12.70 5.17 -13.36
C ALA A 64 13.08 6.57 -12.90
N VAL A 65 14.35 6.96 -13.12
CA VAL A 65 14.88 8.27 -12.69
C VAL A 65 15.67 8.88 -13.83
N ASN A 66 15.42 10.16 -14.10
CA ASN A 66 16.22 10.94 -15.05
C ASN A 66 16.40 12.37 -14.52
N GLY A 67 17.64 12.72 -14.18
CA GLY A 67 17.98 14.03 -13.63
C GLY A 67 17.22 14.31 -12.33
N ASN A 68 16.32 15.27 -12.38
CA ASN A 68 15.54 15.76 -11.25
C ASN A 68 14.08 15.23 -11.23
N VAL A 69 13.79 14.17 -11.98
CA VAL A 69 12.48 13.53 -12.07
C VAL A 69 12.59 12.05 -11.72
N ALA A 70 11.70 11.56 -10.88
CA ALA A 70 11.56 10.13 -10.57
C ALA A 70 10.10 9.68 -10.79
N VAL A 71 9.94 8.44 -11.23
CA VAL A 71 8.65 7.77 -11.40
C VAL A 71 8.66 6.44 -10.68
N VAL A 72 7.54 6.09 -10.07
CA VAL A 72 7.22 4.74 -9.64
C VAL A 72 5.97 4.26 -10.40
N ALA A 73 5.99 3.04 -10.90
CA ALA A 73 4.86 2.41 -11.58
C ALA A 73 4.56 1.04 -10.96
N GLU A 74 3.29 0.71 -10.83
CA GLU A 74 2.80 -0.60 -10.39
C GLU A 74 2.05 -1.27 -11.53
N VAL A 75 2.48 -2.49 -11.86
CA VAL A 75 1.80 -3.37 -12.80
C VAL A 75 1.46 -4.67 -12.10
N ASN A 76 0.19 -5.05 -12.18
CA ASN A 76 -0.32 -6.24 -11.52
C ASN A 76 -0.40 -7.45 -12.46
N SER A 77 -0.29 -8.64 -11.85
CA SER A 77 -0.47 -9.97 -12.45
C SER A 77 -1.35 -10.84 -11.53
N GLU A 78 -1.78 -12.01 -12.01
CA GLU A 78 -2.59 -12.92 -11.20
C GLU A 78 -1.74 -13.66 -10.15
N THR A 79 -0.46 -13.97 -10.46
CA THR A 79 0.42 -14.77 -9.60
C THR A 79 1.77 -14.10 -9.35
N ASP A 80 2.42 -14.48 -8.24
CA ASP A 80 3.78 -14.07 -7.89
C ASP A 80 4.85 -14.73 -8.79
N PHE A 81 4.51 -15.85 -9.46
CA PHE A 81 5.39 -16.47 -10.45
C PHE A 81 5.62 -15.55 -11.66
N VAL A 82 4.55 -14.89 -12.13
CA VAL A 82 4.66 -13.91 -13.22
C VAL A 82 5.45 -12.69 -12.76
N ALA A 83 5.30 -12.26 -11.52
CA ALA A 83 6.09 -11.15 -10.95
C ALA A 83 7.62 -11.41 -11.03
N LYS A 84 8.04 -12.67 -11.02
CA LYS A 84 9.46 -13.10 -11.13
C LYS A 84 9.90 -13.35 -12.57
N ASN A 85 8.97 -13.32 -13.54
CA ASN A 85 9.25 -13.57 -14.95
C ASN A 85 9.97 -12.37 -15.57
N GLU A 86 11.09 -12.63 -16.26
CA GLU A 86 11.93 -11.59 -16.88
C GLU A 86 11.16 -10.74 -17.90
N THR A 87 10.39 -11.39 -18.79
CA THR A 87 9.57 -10.71 -19.79
C THR A 87 8.52 -9.78 -19.18
N PHE A 88 7.95 -10.17 -18.03
CA PHE A 88 7.04 -9.30 -17.26
C PHE A 88 7.80 -8.13 -16.65
N GLN A 89 8.96 -8.37 -16.06
CA GLN A 89 9.78 -7.32 -15.44
C GLN A 89 10.25 -6.28 -16.47
N GLU A 90 10.64 -6.69 -17.67
CA GLU A 90 10.97 -5.80 -18.79
C GLU A 90 9.76 -4.96 -19.22
N PHE A 91 8.58 -5.57 -19.27
CA PHE A 91 7.35 -4.84 -19.56
C PHE A 91 7.08 -3.76 -18.50
N VAL A 92 7.19 -4.09 -17.22
CA VAL A 92 6.96 -3.12 -16.13
C VAL A 92 8.00 -1.99 -16.17
N GLN A 93 9.25 -2.29 -16.50
CA GLN A 93 10.28 -1.26 -16.72
C GLN A 93 9.90 -0.34 -17.89
N THR A 94 9.40 -0.91 -19.01
CA THR A 94 8.94 -0.11 -20.13
C THR A 94 7.77 0.82 -19.75
N VAL A 95 6.88 0.37 -18.86
CA VAL A 95 5.80 1.22 -18.31
C VAL A 95 6.39 2.41 -17.53
N ALA A 96 7.34 2.13 -16.62
CA ALA A 96 7.97 3.18 -15.81
C ALA A 96 8.76 4.18 -16.69
N ASP A 97 9.50 3.71 -17.68
CA ASP A 97 10.28 4.55 -18.61
C ASP A 97 9.35 5.42 -19.49
N THR A 98 8.24 4.83 -19.97
CA THR A 98 7.23 5.57 -20.75
C THR A 98 6.58 6.64 -19.89
N ALA A 99 6.22 6.34 -18.64
CA ALA A 99 5.66 7.31 -17.70
C ALA A 99 6.68 8.43 -17.41
N LEU A 100 7.97 8.10 -17.23
CA LEU A 100 9.03 9.08 -17.02
C LEU A 100 9.17 10.05 -18.20
N ALA A 101 9.12 9.53 -19.44
CA ALA A 101 9.23 10.31 -20.67
C ALA A 101 7.96 11.13 -20.98
N SER A 102 6.81 10.77 -20.40
CA SER A 102 5.54 11.45 -20.63
C SER A 102 5.45 12.79 -19.91
N GLY A 103 4.52 13.66 -20.34
CA GLY A 103 4.15 14.88 -19.62
C GLY A 103 3.12 14.65 -18.50
N LEU A 104 2.81 13.36 -18.17
CA LEU A 104 1.78 12.97 -17.21
C LEU A 104 2.38 12.85 -15.80
N ASN A 105 1.57 13.07 -14.78
CA ASN A 105 1.99 12.99 -13.38
C ASN A 105 1.54 11.69 -12.71
N GLY A 106 0.41 11.13 -13.15
CA GLY A 106 -0.18 9.97 -12.51
C GLY A 106 -0.71 10.27 -11.11
N GLY A 107 -0.90 9.23 -10.32
CA GLY A 107 -1.38 9.31 -8.93
C GLY A 107 -1.66 7.93 -8.33
N ALA A 108 -2.06 7.94 -7.05
CA ALA A 108 -2.23 6.71 -6.27
C ALA A 108 -3.45 5.87 -6.71
N ASN A 109 -4.46 6.50 -7.34
CA ASN A 109 -5.70 5.81 -7.74
C ASN A 109 -5.73 5.47 -9.24
N GLY A 110 -4.61 5.56 -9.94
CA GLY A 110 -4.50 5.27 -11.38
C GLY A 110 -4.83 6.46 -12.27
N GLU A 111 -4.68 7.66 -11.75
CA GLU A 111 -4.78 8.88 -12.54
C GLU A 111 -3.83 8.81 -13.75
N ASP A 112 -4.24 9.37 -14.87
CA ASP A 112 -3.52 9.42 -16.14
C ASP A 112 -3.20 8.07 -16.83
N ILE A 113 -3.65 6.91 -16.31
CA ILE A 113 -3.38 5.61 -16.94
C ILE A 113 -3.99 5.55 -18.36
N ASP A 114 -5.23 6.04 -18.52
CA ASP A 114 -5.90 6.04 -19.81
C ASP A 114 -5.19 6.95 -20.84
N ALA A 115 -4.48 7.97 -20.37
CA ALA A 115 -3.66 8.86 -21.21
C ALA A 115 -2.27 8.26 -21.46
N LEU A 116 -1.72 7.47 -20.52
CA LEU A 116 -0.41 6.82 -20.66
C LEU A 116 -0.46 5.64 -21.63
N LEU A 117 -1.46 4.78 -21.52
CA LEU A 117 -1.56 3.55 -22.29
C LEU A 117 -1.47 3.73 -23.81
N PRO A 118 -2.06 4.75 -24.45
CA PRO A 118 -1.92 4.96 -25.89
C PRO A 118 -0.54 5.45 -26.31
N THR A 119 0.32 5.86 -25.37
CA THR A 119 1.63 6.41 -25.69
C THR A 119 2.66 5.30 -25.96
N ASN A 120 3.54 5.54 -26.92
CA ASN A 120 4.71 4.70 -27.19
C ASN A 120 4.40 3.19 -27.44
N GLY A 121 3.19 2.88 -27.93
CA GLY A 121 2.79 1.49 -28.21
C GLY A 121 2.53 0.64 -26.96
N LEU A 122 2.32 1.27 -25.80
CA LEU A 122 2.18 0.56 -24.53
C LEU A 122 0.88 -0.26 -24.46
N SER A 123 -0.22 0.19 -25.07
CA SER A 123 -1.46 -0.57 -25.17
C SER A 123 -1.27 -1.89 -25.93
N GLU A 124 -0.59 -1.81 -27.07
CA GLU A 124 -0.29 -2.97 -27.89
C GLU A 124 0.63 -3.96 -27.17
N LEU A 125 1.63 -3.43 -26.48
CA LEU A 125 2.56 -4.22 -25.70
C LEU A 125 1.85 -4.93 -24.51
N LEU A 126 0.92 -4.26 -23.84
CA LEU A 126 0.09 -4.86 -22.78
C LEU A 126 -0.74 -6.04 -23.31
N VAL A 127 -1.38 -5.88 -24.48
CA VAL A 127 -2.15 -6.94 -25.14
C VAL A 127 -1.24 -8.13 -25.48
N GLU A 128 -0.08 -7.87 -26.08
CA GLU A 128 0.92 -8.89 -26.44
C GLU A 128 1.40 -9.67 -25.21
N LYS A 129 1.81 -8.95 -24.15
CA LYS A 129 2.31 -9.58 -22.92
C LYS A 129 1.20 -10.37 -22.20
N THR A 130 -0.03 -9.85 -22.16
CA THR A 130 -1.18 -10.58 -21.61
C THR A 130 -1.45 -11.88 -22.38
N ALA A 131 -1.33 -11.85 -23.71
CA ALA A 131 -1.53 -13.03 -24.55
C ALA A 131 -0.40 -14.06 -24.40
N THR A 132 0.85 -13.59 -24.29
CA THR A 132 2.06 -14.44 -24.24
C THR A 132 2.24 -15.06 -22.85
N ILE A 133 2.10 -14.29 -21.79
CA ILE A 133 2.24 -14.72 -20.39
C ILE A 133 1.04 -15.58 -19.99
N GLY A 134 -0.15 -15.27 -20.51
CA GLY A 134 -1.35 -16.07 -20.27
C GLY A 134 -2.13 -15.68 -19.01
N GLU A 135 -1.71 -14.65 -18.26
CA GLU A 135 -2.42 -14.08 -17.11
C GLU A 135 -3.03 -12.72 -17.44
N LYS A 136 -3.96 -12.26 -16.58
CA LYS A 136 -4.39 -10.86 -16.57
C LYS A 136 -3.22 -10.00 -16.15
N LEU A 137 -2.85 -9.03 -16.98
CA LEU A 137 -1.92 -7.96 -16.64
C LEU A 137 -2.68 -6.64 -16.59
N SER A 138 -2.31 -5.78 -15.66
CA SER A 138 -2.92 -4.46 -15.49
C SER A 138 -1.87 -3.42 -15.11
N VAL A 139 -1.71 -2.39 -15.93
CA VAL A 139 -0.99 -1.18 -15.54
C VAL A 139 -1.91 -0.43 -14.59
N ARG A 140 -1.64 -0.54 -13.29
CA ARG A 140 -2.56 -0.09 -12.25
C ARG A 140 -2.44 1.38 -11.95
N ARG A 141 -1.22 1.81 -11.67
CA ARG A 141 -0.92 3.19 -11.30
C ARG A 141 0.53 3.54 -11.53
N PHE A 142 0.80 4.80 -11.71
CA PHE A 142 2.14 5.38 -11.65
C PHE A 142 2.05 6.74 -10.96
N ALA A 143 3.17 7.23 -10.46
CA ALA A 143 3.27 8.58 -9.95
C ALA A 143 4.66 9.15 -10.26
N LYS A 144 4.72 10.47 -10.44
CA LYS A 144 5.93 11.21 -10.77
C LYS A 144 6.18 12.26 -9.70
N VAL A 145 7.46 12.42 -9.31
CA VAL A 145 7.90 13.48 -8.42
C VAL A 145 9.05 14.26 -9.07
N THR A 146 9.17 15.53 -8.72
CA THR A 146 10.22 16.42 -9.26
C THR A 146 10.79 17.29 -8.14
N GLY A 147 12.11 17.44 -8.08
CA GLY A 147 12.78 18.26 -7.07
C GLY A 147 14.25 18.54 -7.42
N ASP A 148 14.95 19.32 -6.60
CA ASP A 148 16.39 19.56 -6.79
C ASP A 148 17.18 18.26 -6.67
N VAL A 149 16.74 17.36 -5.78
CA VAL A 149 17.21 15.99 -5.61
C VAL A 149 16.03 15.04 -5.61
N VAL A 150 16.13 13.97 -6.39
CA VAL A 150 15.18 12.85 -6.35
C VAL A 150 15.90 11.55 -6.07
N THR A 151 15.21 10.63 -5.44
CA THR A 151 15.70 9.26 -5.22
C THR A 151 14.59 8.25 -5.43
N SER A 152 15.01 7.02 -5.61
CA SER A 152 14.09 5.88 -5.69
C SER A 152 14.64 4.71 -4.86
N TYR A 153 13.73 3.88 -4.35
CA TYR A 153 14.06 2.66 -3.64
C TYR A 153 13.07 1.55 -3.96
N ILE A 154 13.60 0.38 -4.25
CA ILE A 154 12.80 -0.84 -4.47
C ILE A 154 13.08 -1.81 -3.32
N HIS A 155 12.03 -2.28 -2.67
CA HIS A 155 12.09 -3.27 -1.59
C HIS A 155 11.44 -4.57 -2.01
N GLY A 156 11.99 -5.69 -1.49
CA GLY A 156 11.39 -7.02 -1.66
C GLY A 156 11.24 -7.45 -3.12
N GLY A 157 12.22 -7.15 -3.98
CA GLY A 157 12.20 -7.56 -5.39
C GLY A 157 11.13 -6.88 -6.25
N GLY A 158 10.63 -5.72 -5.82
CA GLY A 158 9.56 -4.99 -6.48
C GLY A 158 8.23 -5.04 -5.76
N ARG A 159 8.19 -5.61 -4.54
CA ARG A 159 6.95 -5.58 -3.73
C ARG A 159 6.57 -4.18 -3.29
N ILE A 160 7.58 -3.34 -2.99
CA ILE A 160 7.36 -1.93 -2.63
C ILE A 160 8.29 -1.07 -3.48
N GLY A 161 7.75 -0.03 -4.09
CA GLY A 161 8.48 1.02 -4.78
C GLY A 161 8.27 2.36 -4.08
N VAL A 162 9.36 3.10 -3.87
CA VAL A 162 9.34 4.43 -3.25
C VAL A 162 10.09 5.41 -4.12
N ILE A 163 9.55 6.60 -4.29
CA ILE A 163 10.24 7.76 -4.87
C ILE A 163 10.06 8.95 -3.94
N ILE A 164 11.10 9.76 -3.81
CA ILE A 164 11.11 10.97 -2.98
C ILE A 164 11.74 12.11 -3.78
N ALA A 165 11.14 13.29 -3.67
CA ALA A 165 11.73 14.54 -4.11
C ALA A 165 12.05 15.42 -2.90
N ALA A 166 13.18 16.14 -2.98
CA ALA A 166 13.61 17.11 -1.99
C ALA A 166 14.21 18.33 -2.68
N ASN A 167 14.16 19.47 -1.99
CA ASN A 167 14.76 20.72 -2.45
C ASN A 167 15.82 21.21 -1.46
N GLY A 168 16.68 22.09 -1.94
CA GLY A 168 17.69 22.81 -1.17
C GLY A 168 19.12 22.28 -1.40
N ALA A 169 19.54 21.22 -0.69
CA ALA A 169 20.86 20.65 -0.85
C ALA A 169 20.90 19.57 -1.94
N THR A 170 21.97 19.56 -2.77
CA THR A 170 22.11 18.65 -3.94
C THR A 170 23.41 17.85 -3.93
N ASP A 171 24.21 17.97 -2.87
CA ASP A 171 25.46 17.24 -2.71
C ASP A 171 25.24 15.74 -2.46
N ASP A 172 26.31 14.98 -2.42
CA ASP A 172 26.24 13.52 -2.24
C ASP A 172 25.71 13.13 -0.86
N ALA A 173 25.95 13.96 0.18
CA ALA A 173 25.39 13.71 1.50
C ALA A 173 23.87 13.87 1.52
N ALA A 174 23.34 14.88 0.82
CA ALA A 174 21.90 15.06 0.65
C ALA A 174 21.28 13.89 -0.12
N LYS A 175 21.89 13.43 -1.22
CA LYS A 175 21.42 12.28 -2.00
C LYS A 175 21.38 11.00 -1.17
N GLU A 176 22.44 10.75 -0.39
CA GLU A 176 22.49 9.61 0.52
C GLU A 176 21.39 9.70 1.60
N ALA A 177 21.21 10.89 2.19
CA ALA A 177 20.18 11.12 3.19
C ALA A 177 18.79 10.81 2.64
N ILE A 178 18.41 11.36 1.47
CA ILE A 178 17.12 11.11 0.85
C ILE A 178 16.95 9.62 0.49
N THR A 179 18.01 8.93 0.09
CA THR A 179 17.98 7.48 -0.16
C THR A 179 17.71 6.69 1.13
N ASN A 180 18.34 7.08 2.25
CA ASN A 180 18.05 6.50 3.55
C ASN A 180 16.59 6.74 3.99
N ILE A 181 16.04 7.92 3.68
CA ILE A 181 14.63 8.22 3.94
C ILE A 181 13.70 7.41 3.02
N ALA A 182 14.06 7.12 1.78
CA ALA A 182 13.27 6.24 0.92
C ALA A 182 13.16 4.81 1.52
N MET A 183 14.23 4.31 2.15
CA MET A 183 14.19 3.04 2.90
C MET A 183 13.27 3.14 4.14
N GLN A 184 13.32 4.27 4.87
CA GLN A 184 12.41 4.56 5.99
C GLN A 184 10.94 4.53 5.53
N VAL A 185 10.62 5.22 4.44
CA VAL A 185 9.26 5.26 3.87
C VAL A 185 8.79 3.87 3.46
N ALA A 186 9.65 3.07 2.84
CA ALA A 186 9.32 1.69 2.50
C ALA A 186 8.95 0.85 3.74
N ALA A 187 9.72 1.01 4.83
CA ALA A 187 9.57 0.21 6.05
C ALA A 187 8.42 0.68 6.94
N MET A 188 8.24 2.00 7.12
CA MET A 188 7.35 2.58 8.13
C MET A 188 6.03 3.09 7.56
N ASN A 189 5.88 3.14 6.23
CA ASN A 189 4.66 3.55 5.52
C ASN A 189 4.03 4.85 6.08
N PRO A 190 4.75 5.98 6.16
CA PRO A 190 4.17 7.24 6.57
C PRO A 190 3.12 7.69 5.54
N GLN A 191 2.05 8.30 6.02
CA GLN A 191 0.96 8.81 5.18
C GLN A 191 1.18 10.27 4.78
N TYR A 192 1.90 11.03 5.61
CA TYR A 192 2.18 12.45 5.44
C TYR A 192 3.69 12.71 5.59
N ILE A 193 4.21 13.74 4.95
CA ILE A 193 5.59 14.18 5.17
C ILE A 193 5.68 14.84 6.55
N SER A 194 4.78 15.75 6.86
CA SER A 194 4.72 16.49 8.12
C SER A 194 3.30 16.61 8.66
N ARG A 195 3.17 17.09 9.91
CA ARG A 195 1.84 17.40 10.48
C ARG A 195 1.11 18.52 9.74
N ASN A 196 1.85 19.40 9.06
CA ASN A 196 1.26 20.52 8.32
C ASN A 196 0.53 20.05 7.05
N ASP A 197 0.76 18.82 6.61
CA ASP A 197 0.12 18.24 5.44
C ASP A 197 -1.24 17.60 5.78
N ILE A 198 -1.58 17.53 7.07
CA ILE A 198 -2.85 17.00 7.56
C ILE A 198 -3.85 18.16 7.61
N SER A 199 -4.98 18.02 6.96
CA SER A 199 -6.05 19.00 7.03
C SER A 199 -6.68 19.06 8.42
N ASP A 200 -7.24 20.22 8.78
CA ASP A 200 -7.97 20.39 10.04
C ASP A 200 -9.13 19.40 10.20
N GLU A 201 -9.78 19.05 9.08
CA GLU A 201 -10.87 18.07 9.05
C GLU A 201 -10.36 16.65 9.38
N GLU A 202 -9.25 16.23 8.78
CA GLU A 202 -8.63 14.92 9.06
C GLU A 202 -8.13 14.83 10.50
N LEU A 203 -7.53 15.91 11.01
CA LEU A 203 -7.08 15.98 12.41
C LEU A 203 -8.27 15.92 13.38
N ALA A 204 -9.37 16.62 13.08
CA ALA A 204 -10.58 16.56 13.87
C ALA A 204 -11.19 15.15 13.88
N LYS A 205 -11.24 14.49 12.72
CA LYS A 205 -11.70 13.10 12.58
C LYS A 205 -10.81 12.12 13.36
N LEU A 206 -9.48 12.27 13.26
CA LEU A 206 -8.53 11.47 14.04
C LEU A 206 -8.75 11.61 15.53
N ARG A 207 -9.00 12.85 16.01
CA ARG A 207 -9.32 13.13 17.38
C ARG A 207 -10.65 12.48 17.81
N GLU A 208 -11.70 12.60 17.00
CA GLU A 208 -13.00 11.98 17.26
C GLU A 208 -12.89 10.46 17.39
N ILE A 209 -12.23 9.79 16.46
CA ILE A 209 -11.97 8.35 16.51
C ILE A 209 -11.20 7.98 17.78
N THR A 210 -10.22 8.80 18.16
CA THR A 210 -9.40 8.57 19.37
C THR A 210 -10.24 8.72 20.65
N VAL A 211 -11.16 9.70 20.68
CA VAL A 211 -12.12 9.88 21.78
C VAL A 211 -13.01 8.64 21.91
N ASP A 212 -13.64 8.22 20.82
CA ASP A 212 -14.56 7.07 20.83
C ASP A 212 -13.85 5.76 21.19
N SER A 213 -12.65 5.56 20.68
CA SER A 213 -11.81 4.42 21.06
C SER A 213 -11.45 4.43 22.55
N ALA A 214 -11.14 5.61 23.13
CA ALA A 214 -10.82 5.72 24.54
C ALA A 214 -12.05 5.45 25.44
N LEU A 215 -13.22 5.88 25.03
CA LEU A 215 -14.46 5.66 25.78
C LEU A 215 -14.91 4.20 25.71
N ASN A 216 -14.78 3.56 24.54
CA ASN A 216 -15.11 2.15 24.35
C ASN A 216 -14.19 1.21 25.17
N ASP A 217 -12.90 1.56 25.33
CA ASP A 217 -11.98 0.86 26.22
C ASP A 217 -11.81 1.66 27.54
N ALA A 218 -12.86 1.69 28.34
CA ALA A 218 -12.90 2.45 29.59
C ALA A 218 -11.81 2.05 30.59
N THR A 219 -11.20 0.85 30.46
CA THR A 219 -10.11 0.39 31.34
C THR A 219 -8.87 1.25 31.23
N THR A 220 -8.71 1.98 30.14
CA THR A 220 -7.57 2.85 29.83
C THR A 220 -7.81 4.32 30.24
N LEU A 221 -8.99 4.65 30.75
CA LEU A 221 -9.34 5.98 31.16
C LEU A 221 -8.54 6.45 32.40
N PRO A 222 -8.40 7.77 32.62
CA PRO A 222 -7.82 8.31 33.83
C PRO A 222 -8.54 7.79 35.08
N LYS A 223 -7.78 7.39 36.09
CA LYS A 223 -8.32 6.77 37.33
C LYS A 223 -9.53 7.48 37.95
N PRO A 224 -9.58 8.84 38.05
CA PRO A 224 -10.75 9.50 38.62
C PRO A 224 -12.03 9.28 37.80
N ILE A 225 -11.92 9.26 36.46
CA ILE A 225 -13.06 9.02 35.57
C ILE A 225 -13.47 7.55 35.68
N LEU A 226 -12.50 6.66 35.59
CA LEU A 226 -12.71 5.23 35.71
C LEU A 226 -13.39 4.84 37.02
N ASN A 227 -12.93 5.38 38.15
CA ASN A 227 -13.54 5.10 39.47
C ASN A 227 -15.01 5.54 39.52
N LYS A 228 -15.36 6.71 38.96
CA LYS A 228 -16.77 7.15 38.87
C LYS A 228 -17.62 6.16 38.08
N LEU A 229 -17.11 5.63 36.97
CA LEU A 229 -17.83 4.65 36.15
C LEU A 229 -17.99 3.32 36.89
N ILE A 230 -16.96 2.85 37.60
CA ILE A 230 -17.01 1.64 38.43
C ILE A 230 -18.02 1.80 39.56
N ASP A 231 -17.96 2.92 40.30
CA ASP A 231 -18.92 3.20 41.36
C ASP A 231 -20.35 3.21 40.83
N LYS A 232 -20.59 3.80 39.67
CA LYS A 232 -21.88 3.79 38.97
C LYS A 232 -22.32 2.36 38.62
N ALA A 233 -21.43 1.56 38.04
CA ALA A 233 -21.73 0.18 37.66
C ALA A 233 -22.12 -0.69 38.88
N ILE A 234 -21.44 -0.50 40.01
CA ILE A 234 -21.71 -1.22 41.26
C ILE A 234 -23.01 -0.72 41.92
N ASN A 235 -23.20 0.60 42.06
CA ASN A 235 -24.35 1.18 42.73
C ASN A 235 -25.67 0.92 42.00
N GLU A 236 -25.62 0.94 40.66
CA GLU A 236 -26.79 0.67 39.81
C GLU A 236 -26.96 -0.82 39.52
N LYS A 237 -26.14 -1.71 40.13
CA LYS A 237 -26.17 -3.18 39.94
C LYS A 237 -26.08 -3.61 38.50
N LEU A 238 -25.21 -2.95 37.72
CA LEU A 238 -24.98 -3.25 36.31
C LEU A 238 -23.94 -4.36 36.12
N TRP A 239 -23.14 -4.64 37.15
CA TRP A 239 -22.21 -5.77 37.23
C TRP A 239 -22.83 -6.95 37.98
N SER A 240 -22.37 -8.16 37.66
CA SER A 240 -22.72 -9.35 38.41
C SER A 240 -22.13 -9.32 39.83
N ASP A 241 -22.73 -10.07 40.74
CA ASP A 241 -22.18 -10.19 42.12
C ASP A 241 -20.76 -10.78 42.10
N ASP A 242 -20.47 -11.69 41.15
CA ASP A 242 -19.13 -12.27 40.98
C ASP A 242 -18.10 -11.21 40.54
N ASP A 243 -18.46 -10.34 39.55
CA ASP A 243 -17.59 -9.25 39.11
C ASP A 243 -17.35 -8.22 40.22
N ILE A 244 -18.40 -7.90 41.01
CA ILE A 244 -18.26 -6.99 42.14
C ILE A 244 -17.33 -7.58 43.19
N ASN A 245 -17.45 -8.85 43.52
CA ASN A 245 -16.58 -9.55 44.47
C ASN A 245 -15.14 -9.60 43.95
N ASN A 246 -14.92 -9.99 42.71
CA ASN A 246 -13.62 -10.02 42.07
C ASN A 246 -12.96 -8.64 42.06
N PHE A 247 -13.73 -7.61 41.74
CA PHE A 247 -13.23 -6.22 41.81
C PHE A 247 -12.78 -5.85 43.24
N ASN A 248 -13.62 -6.12 44.24
CA ASN A 248 -13.30 -5.77 45.63
C ASN A 248 -12.05 -6.50 46.16
N GLU A 249 -11.83 -7.73 45.77
CA GLU A 249 -10.65 -8.51 46.14
C GLU A 249 -9.36 -7.98 45.48
N HIS A 250 -9.44 -7.51 44.25
CA HIS A 250 -8.27 -7.16 43.44
C HIS A 250 -8.06 -5.67 43.18
N LYS A 251 -8.97 -4.78 43.63
CA LYS A 251 -8.92 -3.31 43.40
C LYS A 251 -7.65 -2.61 43.87
N ASN A 252 -6.89 -3.22 44.77
CA ASN A 252 -5.61 -2.65 45.24
C ASN A 252 -4.55 -2.63 44.14
N ASN A 253 -4.71 -3.45 43.10
CA ASN A 253 -3.84 -3.48 41.92
C ASN A 253 -4.65 -3.31 40.63
N MET A 254 -4.95 -2.05 40.32
CA MET A 254 -5.76 -1.69 39.14
C MET A 254 -5.20 -2.16 37.80
N ASN A 255 -3.90 -2.50 37.73
CA ASN A 255 -3.33 -3.02 36.48
C ASN A 255 -3.70 -4.50 36.23
N TYR A 256 -4.03 -5.24 37.31
CA TYR A 256 -4.35 -6.66 37.22
C TYR A 256 -5.83 -6.96 37.43
N VAL A 257 -6.61 -6.05 37.98
CA VAL A 257 -8.05 -6.27 38.29
C VAL A 257 -8.83 -6.69 37.04
N TRP A 258 -8.48 -6.19 35.87
CA TRP A 258 -9.12 -6.49 34.59
C TRP A 258 -9.07 -7.96 34.19
N ASN A 259 -8.07 -8.71 34.67
CA ASN A 259 -7.95 -10.16 34.42
C ASN A 259 -8.98 -10.99 35.18
N PHE A 260 -9.60 -10.42 36.18
CA PHE A 260 -10.58 -11.08 37.05
C PHE A 260 -12.01 -10.66 36.75
N LEU A 261 -12.21 -9.64 35.91
CA LEU A 261 -13.51 -9.15 35.49
C LEU A 261 -13.93 -9.79 34.18
N SER A 262 -15.23 -10.09 34.07
CA SER A 262 -15.83 -10.59 32.84
C SER A 262 -15.74 -9.56 31.71
N ASP A 263 -15.78 -10.04 30.47
CA ASP A 263 -15.84 -9.13 29.31
C ASP A 263 -17.13 -8.31 29.30
N ALA A 264 -18.22 -8.85 29.84
CA ALA A 264 -19.49 -8.13 30.03
C ALA A 264 -19.32 -6.95 31.01
N ALA A 265 -18.59 -7.12 32.11
CA ALA A 265 -18.34 -6.04 33.08
C ALA A 265 -17.47 -4.92 32.45
N LYS A 266 -16.45 -5.29 31.66
CA LYS A 266 -15.61 -4.32 30.94
C LYS A 266 -16.41 -3.57 29.86
N ALA A 267 -17.23 -4.28 29.07
CA ALA A 267 -18.09 -3.69 28.05
C ALA A 267 -19.09 -2.70 28.68
N LYS A 268 -19.65 -3.04 29.84
CA LYS A 268 -20.57 -2.15 30.56
C LYS A 268 -19.92 -0.82 30.98
N LEU A 269 -18.64 -0.81 31.32
CA LEU A 269 -17.91 0.45 31.57
C LEU A 269 -17.79 1.30 30.31
N GLY A 270 -17.55 0.69 29.17
CA GLY A 270 -17.55 1.37 27.86
C GLY A 270 -18.90 1.99 27.52
N GLU A 271 -20.01 1.23 27.73
CA GLU A 271 -21.37 1.75 27.55
C GLU A 271 -21.64 2.96 28.44
N LEU A 272 -21.24 2.89 29.72
CA LEU A 272 -21.40 4.01 30.67
C LEU A 272 -20.55 5.22 30.27
N ALA A 273 -19.30 4.99 29.83
CA ALA A 273 -18.43 6.05 29.33
C ALA A 273 -19.00 6.73 28.09
N MET A 274 -19.55 5.96 27.15
CA MET A 274 -20.21 6.51 25.95
C MET A 274 -21.49 7.29 26.32
N ALA A 275 -22.27 6.81 27.27
CA ALA A 275 -23.48 7.52 27.77
C ALA A 275 -23.15 8.86 28.44
N ASP A 276 -22.00 8.96 29.13
CA ASP A 276 -21.51 10.16 29.78
C ASP A 276 -20.47 10.95 28.94
N LYS A 277 -20.39 10.67 27.62
CA LYS A 277 -19.37 11.24 26.69
C LYS A 277 -19.20 12.74 26.82
N GLU A 278 -20.29 13.51 26.81
CA GLU A 278 -20.23 14.98 26.89
C GLU A 278 -19.52 15.46 28.18
N SER A 279 -19.83 14.84 29.32
CA SER A 279 -19.22 15.16 30.59
C SER A 279 -17.75 14.77 30.66
N ILE A 280 -17.41 13.57 30.15
CA ILE A 280 -16.03 13.04 30.16
C ILE A 280 -15.13 13.87 29.25
N VAL A 281 -15.58 14.23 28.06
CA VAL A 281 -14.83 15.04 27.08
C VAL A 281 -14.54 16.45 27.62
N ALA A 282 -15.38 16.97 28.52
CA ALA A 282 -15.11 18.25 29.18
C ALA A 282 -14.00 18.18 30.24
N GLU A 283 -13.63 16.98 30.71
CA GLU A 283 -12.60 16.82 31.75
C GLU A 283 -11.17 17.00 31.18
N LYS A 284 -10.38 17.88 31.83
CA LYS A 284 -9.00 18.17 31.42
C LYS A 284 -8.11 16.92 31.36
N MET A 285 -8.30 15.97 32.27
CA MET A 285 -7.49 14.74 32.31
C MET A 285 -7.78 13.81 31.11
N PHE A 286 -9.03 13.74 30.68
CA PHE A 286 -9.41 13.00 29.48
C PHE A 286 -8.83 13.65 28.23
N ASN A 287 -8.90 14.98 28.11
CA ASN A 287 -8.28 15.70 27.01
C ASN A 287 -6.77 15.44 26.94
N GLY A 288 -6.08 15.41 28.09
CA GLY A 288 -4.66 15.06 28.14
C GLY A 288 -4.36 13.62 27.63
N LEU A 289 -5.22 12.66 27.94
CA LEU A 289 -5.13 11.29 27.41
C LEU A 289 -5.30 11.27 25.88
N VAL A 290 -6.34 11.94 25.37
CA VAL A 290 -6.64 12.02 23.94
C VAL A 290 -5.50 12.69 23.18
N GLU A 291 -5.01 13.85 23.64
CA GLU A 291 -3.87 14.54 23.04
C GLU A 291 -2.61 13.68 23.01
N GLY A 292 -2.35 12.93 24.08
CA GLY A 292 -1.22 11.99 24.13
C GLY A 292 -1.34 10.88 23.10
N ARG A 293 -2.54 10.31 22.91
CA ARG A 293 -2.81 9.28 21.89
C ARG A 293 -2.71 9.83 20.48
N VAL A 294 -3.34 10.97 20.20
CA VAL A 294 -3.26 11.66 18.91
C VAL A 294 -1.81 11.98 18.58
N SER A 295 -1.05 12.54 19.53
CA SER A 295 0.37 12.83 19.32
C SER A 295 1.21 11.58 19.01
N LYS A 296 0.87 10.44 19.61
CA LYS A 296 1.53 9.16 19.30
C LYS A 296 1.19 8.69 17.89
N GLN A 297 -0.07 8.75 17.48
CA GLN A 297 -0.50 8.40 16.13
C GLN A 297 0.16 9.31 15.07
N LEU A 298 0.22 10.62 15.31
CA LEU A 298 0.91 11.57 14.43
C LEU A 298 2.39 11.24 14.26
N LYS A 299 3.06 10.76 15.31
CA LYS A 299 4.45 10.28 15.20
C LYS A 299 4.61 9.03 14.34
N GLU A 300 3.56 8.23 14.22
CA GLU A 300 3.59 7.03 13.38
C GLU A 300 3.31 7.34 11.92
N ILE A 301 2.36 8.26 11.63
CA ILE A 301 1.90 8.56 10.27
C ILE A 301 2.64 9.72 9.59
N CYS A 302 3.34 10.60 10.32
CA CYS A 302 4.11 11.72 9.76
C CYS A 302 5.60 11.35 9.68
N LEU A 303 6.15 11.33 8.47
CA LEU A 303 7.55 10.95 8.20
C LEU A 303 8.55 11.72 9.08
N LEU A 304 8.43 13.04 9.12
CA LEU A 304 9.38 13.90 9.85
C LEU A 304 9.37 13.69 11.37
N ASP A 305 8.23 13.21 11.92
CA ASP A 305 8.08 12.91 13.35
C ASP A 305 8.50 11.48 13.72
N GLN A 306 8.60 10.57 12.75
CA GLN A 306 9.05 9.19 12.99
C GLN A 306 10.48 9.17 13.55
N THR A 307 10.74 8.17 14.39
CA THR A 307 12.13 7.86 14.76
C THR A 307 12.85 7.32 13.54
N TYR A 308 14.00 7.88 13.22
CA TYR A 308 14.84 7.44 12.12
C TYR A 308 15.32 6.00 12.35
N VAL A 309 15.04 5.08 11.44
CA VAL A 309 15.33 3.64 11.61
C VAL A 309 16.80 3.31 11.77
N LYS A 310 17.71 4.18 11.28
CA LYS A 310 19.16 4.04 11.44
C LYS A 310 19.73 4.95 12.54
N ALA A 311 18.88 5.53 13.40
CA ALA A 311 19.36 6.37 14.50
C ALA A 311 20.20 5.55 15.49
N GLU A 312 21.43 5.95 15.74
CA GLU A 312 22.34 5.26 16.66
C GLU A 312 21.83 5.28 18.11
N ASP A 313 21.17 6.38 18.51
CA ASP A 313 20.59 6.55 19.83
C ASP A 313 19.15 5.98 19.95
N GLY A 314 18.57 5.50 18.85
CA GLY A 314 17.20 5.02 18.76
C GLY A 314 16.13 6.08 19.07
N LYS A 315 16.49 7.37 19.04
CA LYS A 315 15.59 8.49 19.42
C LYS A 315 15.57 9.65 18.43
N GLN A 316 16.59 9.78 17.59
CA GLN A 316 16.66 10.84 16.59
C GLN A 316 15.47 10.75 15.65
N SER A 317 14.72 11.84 15.48
CA SER A 317 13.65 11.89 14.47
C SER A 317 14.21 12.08 13.07
N VAL A 318 13.41 11.72 12.05
CA VAL A 318 13.74 11.96 10.64
C VAL A 318 14.04 13.45 10.39
N ALA A 319 13.22 14.35 10.96
CA ALA A 319 13.45 15.80 10.85
C ALA A 319 14.86 16.20 11.34
N LYS A 320 15.26 15.71 12.53
CA LYS A 320 16.59 16.00 13.09
C LYS A 320 17.71 15.36 12.30
N TYR A 321 17.49 14.18 11.73
CA TYR A 321 18.46 13.56 10.85
C TYR A 321 18.70 14.42 9.59
N LEU A 322 17.64 14.85 8.90
CA LEU A 322 17.76 15.73 7.73
C LEU A 322 18.43 17.05 8.07
N GLU A 323 18.04 17.70 9.17
CA GLU A 323 18.67 18.95 9.66
C GLU A 323 20.16 18.78 9.95
N SER A 324 20.58 17.59 10.43
CA SER A 324 22.00 17.30 10.69
C SER A 324 22.83 17.16 9.41
N VAL A 325 22.19 16.80 8.28
CA VAL A 325 22.82 16.73 6.95
C VAL A 325 22.88 18.12 6.33
N SER A 326 21.74 18.79 6.20
CA SER A 326 21.64 20.17 5.75
C SER A 326 20.35 20.82 6.27
N LYS A 327 20.45 22.07 6.73
CA LYS A 327 19.28 22.84 7.19
C LYS A 327 18.34 23.23 6.07
N ASP A 328 18.85 23.28 4.83
CA ASP A 328 18.08 23.66 3.65
C ASP A 328 17.43 22.46 2.97
N LEU A 329 17.78 21.21 3.39
CA LEU A 329 17.25 19.99 2.80
C LEU A 329 15.82 19.73 3.27
N THR A 330 14.86 19.86 2.36
CA THR A 330 13.43 19.70 2.65
C THR A 330 12.80 18.69 1.70
N ILE A 331 12.13 17.67 2.23
CA ILE A 331 11.33 16.72 1.44
C ILE A 331 10.07 17.46 0.97
N THR A 332 9.81 17.42 -0.32
CA THR A 332 8.66 18.09 -0.94
C THR A 332 7.59 17.11 -1.40
N GLU A 333 8.00 15.94 -1.87
CA GLU A 333 7.08 14.91 -2.35
C GLU A 333 7.58 13.52 -1.95
N MET A 334 6.64 12.65 -1.68
CA MET A 334 6.87 11.28 -1.27
C MET A 334 5.77 10.39 -1.86
N VAL A 335 6.17 9.33 -2.56
CA VAL A 335 5.23 8.31 -3.07
C VAL A 335 5.74 6.93 -2.71
N ARG A 336 4.85 6.11 -2.15
CA ARG A 336 5.09 4.69 -1.87
C ARG A 336 3.97 3.88 -2.49
N PHE A 337 4.32 2.92 -3.33
CA PHE A 337 3.39 1.91 -3.82
C PHE A 337 3.77 0.54 -3.28
N GLU A 338 2.83 -0.12 -2.64
CA GLU A 338 2.91 -1.54 -2.33
C GLU A 338 2.00 -2.31 -3.29
N VAL A 339 2.55 -3.35 -3.89
CA VAL A 339 1.84 -4.16 -4.89
C VAL A 339 0.57 -4.76 -4.29
N GLY A 340 -0.56 -4.55 -4.96
CA GLY A 340 -1.86 -5.06 -4.55
C GLY A 340 -2.48 -4.37 -3.34
N GLU A 341 -1.91 -3.25 -2.88
CA GLU A 341 -2.47 -2.48 -1.78
C GLU A 341 -3.90 -2.04 -2.06
N GLY A 342 -4.83 -2.29 -1.10
CA GLY A 342 -6.25 -1.96 -1.26
C GLY A 342 -7.03 -2.82 -2.25
N MET A 343 -6.40 -3.84 -2.86
CA MET A 343 -7.08 -4.77 -3.77
C MET A 343 -7.61 -5.99 -3.01
N GLU A 344 -8.71 -6.54 -3.51
CA GLU A 344 -9.19 -7.85 -3.06
C GLU A 344 -8.15 -8.92 -3.42
N LYS A 345 -7.73 -9.72 -2.43
CA LYS A 345 -6.82 -10.84 -2.65
C LYS A 345 -7.63 -12.12 -2.80
N LYS A 346 -7.23 -12.97 -3.75
CA LYS A 346 -7.77 -14.33 -3.84
C LYS A 346 -7.43 -15.05 -2.53
N GLN A 347 -8.46 -15.44 -1.77
CA GLN A 347 -8.25 -16.35 -0.64
C GLN A 347 -7.94 -17.74 -1.23
N GLU A 348 -6.67 -18.11 -1.19
CA GLU A 348 -6.27 -19.48 -1.52
C GLU A 348 -6.56 -20.34 -0.28
N ASP A 349 -7.67 -21.08 -0.32
CA ASP A 349 -7.89 -22.18 0.60
C ASP A 349 -7.10 -23.40 0.10
N PHE A 350 -5.81 -23.40 0.43
CA PHE A 350 -4.90 -24.47 0.04
C PHE A 350 -5.40 -25.86 0.50
N ALA A 351 -6.11 -25.95 1.61
CA ALA A 351 -6.70 -27.17 2.10
C ALA A 351 -7.85 -27.65 1.20
N ALA A 352 -8.68 -26.72 0.71
CA ALA A 352 -9.77 -27.04 -0.23
C ALA A 352 -9.20 -27.40 -1.62
N GLU A 353 -8.17 -26.72 -2.11
CA GLU A 353 -7.51 -27.06 -3.39
C GLU A 353 -6.86 -28.44 -3.35
N VAL A 354 -6.14 -28.79 -2.28
CA VAL A 354 -5.54 -30.11 -2.11
C VAL A 354 -6.65 -31.17 -1.98
N ALA A 355 -7.73 -30.90 -1.26
CA ALA A 355 -8.86 -31.81 -1.13
C ALA A 355 -9.56 -32.04 -2.49
N ALA A 356 -9.74 -31.00 -3.32
CA ALA A 356 -10.30 -31.10 -4.66
C ALA A 356 -9.40 -31.91 -5.60
N GLN A 357 -8.08 -31.68 -5.57
CA GLN A 357 -7.12 -32.48 -6.35
C GLN A 357 -7.08 -33.95 -5.92
N MET A 358 -7.18 -34.24 -4.61
CA MET A 358 -7.26 -35.61 -4.10
C MET A 358 -8.60 -36.30 -4.42
N ALA A 359 -9.67 -35.53 -4.57
CA ALA A 359 -10.98 -36.04 -4.97
C ALA A 359 -11.13 -36.26 -6.48
N GLY A 360 -10.15 -35.86 -7.30
CA GLY A 360 -10.14 -36.10 -8.75
C GLY A 360 -11.14 -35.25 -9.53
N VAL A 361 -11.49 -34.07 -9.03
CA VAL A 361 -12.34 -33.09 -9.68
C VAL A 361 -11.50 -31.96 -10.26
#